data_1bb4c6d0e2346e5d9da64129b707cc7a
#
_entry.id   1bb4c6d0e2346e5d9da64129b707cc7a
#
_cell.length_a   1.000
_cell.length_b   1.000
_cell.length_c   1.000
_cell.angle_alpha   90.00
_cell.angle_beta   90.00
_cell.angle_gamma   90.00
#
_symmetry.space_group_name_H-M   'P 1'
#
loop_
_entity.id
_entity.type
_entity.pdbx_description
1 polymer ?
#
loop_
_entity_poly.entity_id
_entity_poly.type
_entity_poly.pdbx_seq_one_letter_code
_entity_poly.pdbx_strand_id
1 'polypeptide(L)'
;MYEKSFPSKRYKLTVEFLLKHVPENSSILDLGVENPLSKIMKDLGFKVENTKGEDLDLDTSALTTAKAEIVTAFEIFEHLLSPFTVLKNIKAKKLVASVPLKLWFASAYRSKTDMLDRHYHEFEDWQFDWLLEKAGWKIIAREKWTNPTKKIGIRPILRWFVPRYYIVYAERI
;
A
#
# COMPACT_ATOMS: atom_id res chain seq x y z
N MET A 1 2.12 9.75 13.87
CA MET A 1 2.73 10.98 13.30
C MET A 1 2.38 11.24 11.83
N TYR A 2 1.15 10.87 11.42
CA TYR A 2 0.66 11.04 10.03
C TYR A 2 -0.03 12.39 9.76
N GLU A 3 -0.10 13.31 10.72
CA GLU A 3 -1.03 14.45 10.67
C GLU A 3 -0.46 15.79 10.22
N LYS A 4 0.82 15.93 9.92
CA LYS A 4 1.37 17.24 9.54
C LYS A 4 1.24 17.61 8.06
N SER A 5 0.86 16.69 7.19
CA SER A 5 0.43 16.98 5.81
C SER A 5 -0.50 15.87 5.34
N PHE A 6 -1.79 16.10 5.41
CA PHE A 6 -2.81 15.20 4.84
C PHE A 6 -2.45 14.87 3.40
N PRO A 7 -2.20 13.59 3.02
CA PRO A 7 -1.70 13.22 1.70
C PRO A 7 -2.84 13.20 0.67
N SER A 8 -3.54 14.32 0.53
CA SER A 8 -4.77 14.46 -0.24
C SER A 8 -4.65 13.93 -1.68
N LYS A 9 -3.54 14.23 -2.35
CA LYS A 9 -3.32 13.73 -3.72
C LYS A 9 -3.20 12.21 -3.76
N ARG A 10 -2.44 11.60 -2.84
CA ARG A 10 -2.28 10.16 -2.77
C ARG A 10 -3.62 9.48 -2.48
N TYR A 11 -4.36 9.97 -1.49
CA TYR A 11 -5.68 9.41 -1.16
C TYR A 11 -6.67 9.52 -2.33
N LYS A 12 -6.71 10.67 -3.00
CA LYS A 12 -7.55 10.85 -4.18
C LYS A 12 -7.23 9.79 -5.25
N LEU A 13 -5.98 9.65 -5.65
CA LEU A 13 -5.57 8.70 -6.69
C LEU A 13 -5.77 7.24 -6.26
N THR A 14 -5.53 6.92 -4.98
CA THR A 14 -5.83 5.58 -4.44
C THR A 14 -7.32 5.26 -4.51
N VAL A 15 -8.17 6.22 -4.14
CA VAL A 15 -9.64 6.08 -4.22
C VAL A 15 -10.11 5.93 -5.67
N GLU A 16 -9.61 6.76 -6.59
CA GLU A 16 -9.91 6.65 -8.02
C GLU A 16 -9.55 5.26 -8.57
N PHE A 17 -8.39 4.73 -8.17
CA PHE A 17 -7.97 3.37 -8.55
C PHE A 17 -8.88 2.30 -7.95
N LEU A 18 -9.25 2.42 -6.65
CA LEU A 18 -10.19 1.51 -6.00
C LEU A 18 -11.54 1.48 -6.72
N LEU A 19 -12.15 2.65 -6.95
CA LEU A 19 -13.46 2.75 -7.62
C LEU A 19 -13.46 2.18 -9.04
N LYS A 20 -12.30 2.17 -9.71
CA LYS A 20 -12.16 1.61 -11.05
C LYS A 20 -12.08 0.08 -11.07
N HIS A 21 -11.54 -0.53 -10.02
CA HIS A 21 -11.17 -1.95 -10.02
C HIS A 21 -11.90 -2.79 -8.98
N VAL A 22 -12.47 -2.16 -7.95
CA VAL A 22 -13.12 -2.84 -6.82
C VAL A 22 -14.62 -2.59 -6.89
N PRO A 23 -15.47 -3.64 -6.92
CA PRO A 23 -16.91 -3.48 -6.93
C PRO A 23 -17.41 -2.72 -5.68
N GLU A 24 -18.45 -1.92 -5.86
CA GLU A 24 -19.13 -1.26 -4.73
C GLU A 24 -19.62 -2.28 -3.70
N ASN A 25 -19.70 -1.85 -2.44
CA ASN A 25 -20.12 -2.68 -1.30
C ASN A 25 -19.24 -3.91 -1.01
N SER A 26 -18.07 -4.05 -1.66
CA SER A 26 -17.13 -5.13 -1.35
C SER A 26 -16.72 -5.12 0.13
N SER A 27 -16.53 -6.32 0.69
CA SER A 27 -15.92 -6.48 2.01
C SER A 27 -14.40 -6.41 1.91
N ILE A 28 -13.81 -5.48 2.66
CA ILE A 28 -12.37 -5.17 2.61
C ILE A 28 -11.76 -5.35 4.00
N LEU A 29 -10.66 -6.08 4.07
CA LEU A 29 -9.73 -6.02 5.19
C LEU A 29 -8.60 -5.06 4.82
N ASP A 30 -8.54 -3.89 5.47
CA ASP A 30 -7.49 -2.91 5.29
C ASP A 30 -6.37 -3.14 6.32
N LEU A 31 -5.16 -3.39 5.85
CA LEU A 31 -4.02 -3.66 6.72
C LEU A 31 -3.54 -2.38 7.38
N GLY A 32 -3.40 -2.43 8.70
CA GLY A 32 -3.08 -1.30 9.57
C GLY A 32 -4.30 -0.80 10.36
N VAL A 33 -4.07 0.06 11.33
CA VAL A 33 -5.13 0.68 12.13
C VAL A 33 -5.97 1.63 11.29
N GLU A 34 -7.22 1.86 11.72
CA GLU A 34 -8.10 2.80 11.06
C GLU A 34 -7.45 4.17 10.90
N ASN A 35 -7.53 4.71 9.70
CA ASN A 35 -6.91 5.95 9.29
C ASN A 35 -7.86 6.77 8.38
N PRO A 36 -7.52 8.01 8.00
CA PRO A 36 -8.40 8.81 7.15
C PRO A 36 -8.77 8.17 5.81
N LEU A 37 -7.90 7.36 5.20
CA LEU A 37 -8.22 6.66 3.95
C LEU A 37 -9.25 5.56 4.18
N SER A 38 -9.13 4.78 5.28
CA SER A 38 -10.12 3.78 5.66
C SER A 38 -11.51 4.40 5.87
N LYS A 39 -11.57 5.60 6.48
CA LYS A 39 -12.83 6.35 6.64
C LYS A 39 -13.42 6.77 5.30
N ILE A 40 -12.60 7.32 4.39
CA ILE A 40 -13.05 7.67 3.03
C ILE A 40 -13.60 6.43 2.30
N MET A 41 -12.94 5.27 2.41
CA MET A 41 -13.45 4.03 1.81
C MET A 41 -14.81 3.62 2.39
N LYS A 42 -15.00 3.75 3.72
CA LYS A 42 -16.30 3.50 4.37
C LYS A 42 -17.38 4.46 3.87
N ASP A 43 -17.07 5.74 3.76
CA ASP A 43 -17.99 6.77 3.26
C ASP A 43 -18.40 6.55 1.79
N LEU A 44 -17.55 5.87 1.02
CA LEU A 44 -17.83 5.44 -0.36
C LEU A 44 -18.61 4.12 -0.45
N GLY A 45 -19.04 3.56 0.67
CA GLY A 45 -19.90 2.37 0.72
C GLY A 45 -19.16 1.03 0.82
N PHE A 46 -17.83 1.01 0.88
CA PHE A 46 -17.09 -0.23 1.14
C PHE A 46 -17.27 -0.69 2.60
N LYS A 47 -17.38 -2.01 2.81
CA LYS A 47 -17.44 -2.62 4.16
C LYS A 47 -16.01 -2.87 4.65
N VAL A 48 -15.41 -1.85 5.26
CA VAL A 48 -13.98 -1.89 5.64
C VAL A 48 -13.84 -2.28 7.12
N GLU A 49 -13.08 -3.35 7.33
CA GLU A 49 -12.51 -3.72 8.62
C GLU A 49 -11.00 -3.45 8.60
N ASN A 50 -10.44 -2.98 9.69
CA ASN A 50 -9.02 -2.74 9.82
C ASN A 50 -8.37 -3.80 10.73
N THR A 51 -7.09 -4.10 10.47
CA THR A 51 -6.28 -4.82 11.46
C THR A 51 -6.02 -3.90 12.67
N LYS A 52 -5.56 -4.48 13.78
CA LYS A 52 -5.41 -3.73 15.04
C LYS A 52 -4.04 -3.09 15.23
N GLY A 53 -3.18 -3.15 14.19
CA GLY A 53 -1.80 -2.65 14.26
C GLY A 53 -0.82 -3.66 14.80
N GLU A 54 -1.17 -4.95 14.74
CA GLU A 54 -0.26 -6.06 14.99
C GLU A 54 0.95 -6.02 14.04
N ASP A 55 2.10 -6.48 14.53
CA ASP A 55 3.27 -6.69 13.70
C ASP A 55 3.03 -7.89 12.77
N LEU A 56 2.78 -7.62 11.50
CA LEU A 56 2.45 -8.65 10.51
C LEU A 56 3.62 -9.61 10.19
N ASP A 57 4.85 -9.28 10.56
CA ASP A 57 5.97 -10.22 10.50
C ASP A 57 5.86 -11.30 11.59
N LEU A 58 5.17 -11.03 12.69
CA LEU A 58 5.01 -11.92 13.84
C LEU A 58 3.61 -12.53 13.94
N ASP A 59 2.57 -11.78 13.59
CA ASP A 59 1.17 -12.25 13.69
C ASP A 59 0.40 -11.96 12.40
N THR A 60 0.09 -13.01 11.67
CA THR A 60 -0.74 -12.98 10.45
C THR A 60 -2.15 -13.53 10.66
N SER A 61 -2.60 -13.71 11.90
CA SER A 61 -3.90 -14.33 12.24
C SER A 61 -5.08 -13.60 11.59
N ALA A 62 -5.05 -12.26 11.55
CA ALA A 62 -6.08 -11.46 10.89
C ALA A 62 -6.22 -11.79 9.39
N LEU A 63 -5.10 -12.07 8.70
CA LEU A 63 -5.08 -12.39 7.26
C LEU A 63 -5.68 -13.77 6.96
N THR A 64 -5.58 -14.70 7.92
CA THR A 64 -6.02 -16.09 7.76
C THR A 64 -7.47 -16.31 8.21
N THR A 65 -7.98 -15.47 9.10
CA THR A 65 -9.32 -15.60 9.69
C THR A 65 -10.37 -14.66 9.08
N ALA A 66 -9.94 -13.56 8.48
CA ALA A 66 -10.86 -12.61 7.85
C ALA A 66 -11.66 -13.24 6.70
N LYS A 67 -12.95 -12.88 6.65
CA LYS A 67 -13.87 -13.28 5.58
C LYS A 67 -13.97 -12.22 4.48
N ALA A 68 -13.05 -11.28 4.43
CA ALA A 68 -13.03 -10.22 3.43
C ALA A 68 -12.79 -10.78 2.04
N GLU A 69 -13.48 -10.21 1.05
CA GLU A 69 -13.30 -10.54 -0.38
C GLU A 69 -11.96 -9.99 -0.90
N ILE A 70 -11.58 -8.85 -0.37
CA ILE A 70 -10.42 -8.06 -0.80
C ILE A 70 -9.58 -7.70 0.41
N VAL A 71 -8.27 -7.75 0.26
CA VAL A 71 -7.33 -7.12 1.20
C VAL A 71 -6.78 -5.85 0.56
N THR A 72 -6.72 -4.78 1.33
CA THR A 72 -5.99 -3.56 0.95
C THR A 72 -4.76 -3.38 1.84
N ALA A 73 -3.63 -2.97 1.22
CA ALA A 73 -2.36 -2.74 1.90
C ALA A 73 -1.67 -1.51 1.28
N PHE A 74 -1.92 -0.33 1.87
CA PHE A 74 -1.39 0.93 1.34
C PHE A 74 -0.18 1.39 2.15
N GLU A 75 1.02 1.34 1.54
CA GLU A 75 2.28 1.68 2.18
C GLU A 75 2.53 0.82 3.44
N ILE A 76 2.44 -0.50 3.27
CA ILE A 76 2.62 -1.51 4.33
C ILE A 76 3.84 -2.40 4.05
N PHE A 77 3.99 -2.89 2.82
CA PHE A 77 4.97 -3.93 2.51
C PHE A 77 6.44 -3.49 2.64
N GLU A 78 6.72 -2.20 2.52
CA GLU A 78 8.05 -1.64 2.76
C GLU A 78 8.48 -1.69 4.23
N HIS A 79 7.51 -1.78 5.15
CA HIS A 79 7.74 -1.85 6.59
C HIS A 79 7.94 -3.27 7.10
N LEU A 80 7.72 -4.30 6.27
CA LEU A 80 7.84 -5.70 6.66
C LEU A 80 9.24 -6.23 6.40
N LEU A 81 9.74 -7.09 7.26
CA LEU A 81 10.96 -7.87 7.02
C LEU A 81 10.70 -8.99 6.02
N SER A 82 9.51 -9.61 6.10
CA SER A 82 9.11 -10.73 5.24
C SER A 82 7.78 -10.48 4.52
N PRO A 83 7.72 -9.51 3.58
CA PRO A 83 6.49 -9.23 2.84
C PRO A 83 5.95 -10.46 2.08
N PHE A 84 6.83 -11.38 1.65
CA PHE A 84 6.44 -12.64 1.02
C PHE A 84 5.54 -13.49 1.92
N THR A 85 5.89 -13.63 3.20
CA THR A 85 5.12 -14.42 4.18
C THR A 85 3.73 -13.84 4.37
N VAL A 86 3.62 -12.53 4.50
CA VAL A 86 2.35 -11.83 4.63
C VAL A 86 1.48 -12.04 3.38
N LEU A 87 2.04 -11.82 2.18
CA LEU A 87 1.35 -12.05 0.91
C LEU A 87 0.83 -13.49 0.74
N LYS A 88 1.60 -14.48 1.17
CA LYS A 88 1.20 -15.90 1.13
C LYS A 88 0.05 -16.22 2.07
N ASN A 89 0.00 -15.57 3.23
CA ASN A 89 -1.01 -15.83 4.27
C ASN A 89 -2.36 -15.13 4.03
N ILE A 90 -2.43 -14.14 3.15
CA ILE A 90 -3.70 -13.53 2.75
C ILE A 90 -4.62 -14.59 2.15
N LYS A 91 -5.81 -14.78 2.71
CA LYS A 91 -6.83 -15.74 2.23
C LYS A 91 -7.79 -15.14 1.23
N ALA A 92 -7.96 -13.83 1.22
CA ALA A 92 -8.77 -13.15 0.22
C ALA A 92 -8.26 -13.45 -1.20
N LYS A 93 -9.17 -13.44 -2.17
CA LYS A 93 -8.82 -13.71 -3.58
C LYS A 93 -8.33 -12.49 -4.34
N LYS A 94 -8.53 -11.31 -3.78
CA LYS A 94 -8.19 -10.02 -4.40
C LYS A 94 -7.33 -9.18 -3.45
N LEU A 95 -6.38 -8.48 -4.02
CA LEU A 95 -5.46 -7.59 -3.31
C LEU A 95 -5.35 -6.25 -4.04
N VAL A 96 -5.48 -5.16 -3.30
CA VAL A 96 -5.04 -3.85 -3.77
C VAL A 96 -3.92 -3.37 -2.87
N ALA A 97 -2.75 -3.14 -3.44
CA ALA A 97 -1.59 -2.77 -2.65
C ALA A 97 -0.84 -1.59 -3.26
N SER A 98 -0.30 -0.72 -2.43
CA SER A 98 0.63 0.30 -2.88
C SER A 98 1.94 0.26 -2.09
N VAL A 99 3.01 0.64 -2.77
CA VAL A 99 4.34 0.79 -2.18
C VAL A 99 5.00 2.07 -2.69
N PRO A 100 5.86 2.71 -1.88
CA PRO A 100 6.69 3.80 -2.34
C PRO A 100 7.83 3.25 -3.20
N LEU A 101 8.02 3.82 -4.39
CA LEU A 101 9.13 3.45 -5.27
C LEU A 101 10.44 4.12 -4.83
N LYS A 102 11.52 3.39 -5.01
CA LYS A 102 12.89 3.91 -4.88
C LYS A 102 13.10 5.10 -5.80
N LEU A 103 13.66 6.17 -5.26
CA LEU A 103 14.07 7.34 -6.01
C LEU A 103 15.60 7.34 -6.15
N TRP A 104 16.11 7.15 -7.36
CA TRP A 104 17.55 7.08 -7.64
C TRP A 104 18.34 8.34 -7.19
N PHE A 105 17.67 9.48 -7.05
CA PHE A 105 18.25 10.76 -6.64
C PHE A 105 18.04 11.08 -5.14
N ALA A 106 17.47 10.17 -4.35
CA ALA A 106 17.21 10.38 -2.93
C ALA A 106 17.68 9.16 -2.11
N SER A 107 18.09 9.44 -0.88
CA SER A 107 18.38 8.36 0.07
C SER A 107 17.10 7.62 0.45
N ALA A 108 17.26 6.34 0.81
CA ALA A 108 16.21 5.54 1.39
C ALA A 108 15.59 6.24 2.61
N TYR A 109 14.28 6.12 2.76
CA TYR A 109 13.62 6.59 3.96
C TYR A 109 14.04 5.74 5.16
N ARG A 110 14.28 6.40 6.28
CA ARG A 110 14.54 5.72 7.54
C ARG A 110 13.97 6.52 8.71
N SER A 111 13.17 5.90 9.53
CA SER A 111 12.83 6.40 10.85
C SER A 111 13.91 6.00 11.85
N LYS A 112 14.37 6.96 12.68
CA LYS A 112 15.33 6.70 13.77
C LYS A 112 14.62 6.46 15.09
N THR A 113 13.42 6.93 15.24
CA THR A 113 12.67 7.01 16.51
C THR A 113 11.47 6.09 16.55
N ASP A 114 10.86 5.80 15.42
CA ASP A 114 9.71 4.91 15.31
C ASP A 114 10.11 3.63 14.59
N MET A 115 10.06 2.51 15.30
CA MET A 115 10.44 1.20 14.77
C MET A 115 9.44 0.68 13.75
N LEU A 116 8.15 1.00 13.93
CA LEU A 116 7.09 0.57 12.99
C LEU A 116 7.08 1.39 11.70
N ASP A 117 7.71 2.58 11.69
CA ASP A 117 7.84 3.44 10.50
C ASP A 117 9.20 3.26 9.79
N ARG A 118 9.89 2.14 10.02
CA ARG A 118 11.13 1.80 9.30
C ARG A 118 10.81 1.17 7.97
N HIS A 119 11.47 1.64 6.90
CA HIS A 119 11.43 0.95 5.62
C HIS A 119 12.58 -0.08 5.58
N TYR A 120 12.23 -1.34 5.58
CA TYR A 120 13.18 -2.44 5.36
C TYR A 120 13.40 -2.71 3.88
N HIS A 121 12.43 -2.30 3.03
CA HIS A 121 12.50 -2.42 1.59
C HIS A 121 12.31 -1.06 0.90
N GLU A 122 13.02 -0.85 -0.20
CA GLU A 122 12.76 0.19 -1.18
C GLU A 122 12.55 -0.49 -2.53
N PHE A 123 11.32 -0.59 -2.96
CA PHE A 123 10.95 -1.31 -4.17
C PHE A 123 11.23 -0.48 -5.43
N GLU A 124 11.75 -1.16 -6.47
CA GLU A 124 11.42 -0.81 -7.83
C GLU A 124 10.12 -1.55 -8.22
N ASP A 125 9.37 -1.05 -9.21
CA ASP A 125 8.08 -1.61 -9.59
C ASP A 125 8.16 -3.09 -9.96
N TRP A 126 9.14 -3.48 -10.79
CA TRP A 126 9.36 -4.86 -11.21
C TRP A 126 9.74 -5.80 -10.05
N GLN A 127 10.41 -5.29 -9.00
CA GLN A 127 10.72 -6.09 -7.81
C GLN A 127 9.44 -6.43 -7.04
N PHE A 128 8.54 -5.45 -6.91
CA PHE A 128 7.25 -5.68 -6.26
C PHE A 128 6.36 -6.61 -7.10
N ASP A 129 6.37 -6.48 -8.44
CA ASP A 129 5.67 -7.39 -9.34
C ASP A 129 6.14 -8.84 -9.14
N TRP A 130 7.44 -9.10 -9.16
CA TRP A 130 8.00 -10.43 -8.95
C TRP A 130 7.71 -10.99 -7.57
N LEU A 131 7.68 -10.15 -6.54
CA LEU A 131 7.28 -10.55 -5.20
C LEU A 131 5.83 -11.04 -5.17
N LEU A 132 4.93 -10.31 -5.82
CA LEU A 132 3.52 -10.68 -5.95
C LEU A 132 3.35 -11.99 -6.72
N GLU A 133 3.96 -12.11 -7.89
CA GLU A 133 3.94 -13.33 -8.70
C GLU A 133 4.46 -14.53 -7.93
N LYS A 134 5.61 -14.39 -7.25
CA LYS A 134 6.20 -15.45 -6.43
C LYS A 134 5.29 -15.85 -5.26
N ALA A 135 4.53 -14.91 -4.72
CA ALA A 135 3.55 -15.16 -3.67
C ALA A 135 2.22 -15.75 -4.18
N GLY A 136 2.05 -15.93 -5.50
CA GLY A 136 0.87 -16.54 -6.12
C GLY A 136 -0.23 -15.52 -6.46
N TRP A 137 0.17 -14.30 -6.84
CA TRP A 137 -0.73 -13.24 -7.27
C TRP A 137 -0.49 -12.89 -8.73
N LYS A 138 -1.57 -12.76 -9.50
CA LYS A 138 -1.58 -12.25 -10.87
C LYS A 138 -1.98 -10.79 -10.86
N ILE A 139 -1.12 -9.92 -11.35
CA ILE A 139 -1.42 -8.48 -11.47
C ILE A 139 -2.37 -8.28 -12.65
N ILE A 140 -3.52 -7.66 -12.36
CA ILE A 140 -4.58 -7.35 -13.33
C ILE A 140 -4.48 -5.89 -13.79
N ALA A 141 -4.19 -4.98 -12.86
CA ALA A 141 -4.04 -3.56 -13.16
C ALA A 141 -2.96 -2.93 -12.29
N ARG A 142 -2.35 -1.87 -12.80
CA ARG A 142 -1.33 -1.10 -12.10
C ARG A 142 -1.30 0.36 -12.55
N GLU A 143 -0.97 1.24 -11.64
CA GLU A 143 -0.76 2.65 -11.92
C GLU A 143 0.44 3.18 -11.12
N LYS A 144 1.05 4.25 -11.63
CA LYS A 144 2.15 4.97 -10.96
C LYS A 144 1.85 6.45 -10.95
N TRP A 145 2.23 7.13 -9.88
CA TRP A 145 2.13 8.59 -9.85
C TRP A 145 3.28 9.26 -9.12
N THR A 146 3.50 10.50 -9.52
CA THR A 146 4.54 11.35 -8.95
C THR A 146 4.07 12.00 -7.65
N ASN A 147 5.02 12.40 -6.82
CA ASN A 147 4.77 13.18 -5.61
C ASN A 147 5.54 14.52 -5.67
N PRO A 148 5.07 15.49 -6.47
CA PRO A 148 5.73 16.78 -6.59
C PRO A 148 5.69 17.54 -5.26
N THR A 149 6.74 18.31 -5.01
CA THR A 149 6.85 19.17 -3.83
C THR A 149 6.97 20.63 -4.26
N LYS A 150 6.49 21.55 -3.41
CA LYS A 150 6.59 23.00 -3.65
C LYS A 150 7.96 23.60 -3.33
N LYS A 151 8.96 22.77 -3.00
CA LYS A 151 10.33 23.22 -2.70
C LYS A 151 11.10 23.52 -3.99
N ILE A 152 12.05 24.44 -3.91
CA ILE A 152 12.95 24.80 -5.04
C ILE A 152 14.22 23.93 -4.95
N GLY A 153 14.71 23.46 -6.10
CA GLY A 153 15.93 22.66 -6.20
C GLY A 153 15.81 21.51 -7.20
N ILE A 154 16.94 20.88 -7.53
CA ILE A 154 16.99 19.79 -8.52
C ILE A 154 16.14 18.59 -8.09
N ARG A 155 16.27 18.12 -6.84
CA ARG A 155 15.48 16.99 -6.32
C ARG A 155 13.96 17.25 -6.33
N PRO A 156 13.44 18.40 -5.89
CA PRO A 156 12.06 18.80 -6.09
C PRO A 156 11.58 18.74 -7.54
N ILE A 157 12.37 19.24 -8.48
CA ILE A 157 12.05 19.21 -9.93
C ILE A 157 11.92 17.76 -10.41
N LEU A 158 12.88 16.89 -10.07
CA LEU A 158 12.82 15.46 -10.46
C LEU A 158 11.57 14.75 -9.93
N ARG A 159 11.01 15.14 -8.78
CA ARG A 159 9.77 14.61 -8.24
C ARG A 159 8.52 14.90 -9.07
N TRP A 160 8.57 15.82 -10.02
CA TRP A 160 7.48 16.05 -10.97
C TRP A 160 7.42 14.98 -12.06
N PHE A 161 8.56 14.36 -12.37
CA PHE A 161 8.70 13.44 -13.50
C PHE A 161 8.90 11.99 -13.07
N VAL A 162 9.53 11.76 -11.92
CA VAL A 162 9.82 10.42 -11.43
C VAL A 162 8.70 9.93 -10.52
N PRO A 163 8.04 8.79 -10.84
CA PRO A 163 7.02 8.21 -9.98
C PRO A 163 7.56 7.89 -8.58
N ARG A 164 6.76 8.19 -7.56
CA ARG A 164 7.05 7.85 -6.17
C ARG A 164 6.16 6.75 -5.63
N TYR A 165 4.96 6.61 -6.16
CA TYR A 165 4.00 5.63 -5.70
C TYR A 165 3.64 4.67 -6.82
N TYR A 166 3.47 3.42 -6.46
CA TYR A 166 3.06 2.34 -7.31
C TYR A 166 1.91 1.60 -6.65
N ILE A 167 0.79 1.45 -7.35
CA ILE A 167 -0.38 0.72 -6.88
C ILE A 167 -0.70 -0.40 -7.86
N VAL A 168 -1.14 -1.53 -7.33
CA VAL A 168 -1.56 -2.69 -8.10
C VAL A 168 -2.91 -3.23 -7.61
N TYR A 169 -3.69 -3.78 -8.52
CA TYR A 169 -4.78 -4.69 -8.25
C TYR A 169 -4.38 -6.07 -8.75
N ALA A 170 -4.43 -7.05 -7.88
CA ALA A 170 -4.01 -8.42 -8.17
C ALA A 170 -5.04 -9.44 -7.70
N GLU A 171 -5.09 -10.58 -8.37
CA GLU A 171 -5.96 -11.71 -8.04
C GLU A 171 -5.13 -12.96 -7.75
N ARG A 172 -5.63 -13.81 -6.84
CA ARG A 172 -4.98 -15.07 -6.48
C ARG A 172 -5.03 -16.02 -7.68
N ILE A 173 -3.88 -16.65 -8.01
CA ILE A 173 -3.76 -17.71 -9.02
C ILE A 173 -4.24 -19.03 -8.44
#